data_9cdd80836de2a6b2d9976453777f69c8
#
_entry.id   9cdd80836de2a6b2d9976453777f69c8
#
_cell.length_a   1.000
_cell.length_b   1.000
_cell.length_c   1.000
_cell.angle_alpha   90.00
_cell.angle_beta   90.00
_cell.angle_gamma   90.00
#
_symmetry.space_group_name_H-M   'P 1'
#
loop_
_entity.id
_entity.type
_entity.pdbx_description
1 polymer ?
#
loop_
_entity_poly.entity_id
_entity_poly.type
_entity_poly.pdbx_seq_one_letter_code
_entity_poly.pdbx_strand_id
1 'polypeptide(L)'
;MIQEALYQSLNNGINPDECLRIVSKIRKKFSELPIVAITYYNILYKRGLNSFLERSMESGIDGFIVPDIPIEHCNEYVSEASKLGLVTPFLASPNTSESRLRSIASMSSGFLYVISAYGTTGMRKSFEKYTFDNIRNVKRIINSTNVTTSPIPIIVGFGINTPQHAKLMLDSGVDGIIVASKLVDKIKESRNNEAQMLQQIKAIVSSMKKACKEQP
;
A
#
# COMPACT_ATOMS: atom_id res chain seq x y z
N MET A 1 -9.94 14.58 0.10
CA MET A 1 -9.89 13.72 -1.10
C MET A 1 -10.14 12.24 -0.79
N ILE A 2 -9.16 11.46 -0.25
CA ILE A 2 -9.39 10.02 0.05
C ILE A 2 -10.53 9.81 1.04
N GLN A 3 -10.60 10.57 2.12
CA GLN A 3 -11.71 10.52 3.09
C GLN A 3 -13.08 10.84 2.44
N GLU A 4 -13.12 11.80 1.52
CA GLU A 4 -14.33 12.14 0.78
C GLU A 4 -14.77 11.00 -0.16
N ALA A 5 -13.82 10.37 -0.86
CA ALA A 5 -14.09 9.21 -1.69
C ALA A 5 -14.61 8.02 -0.86
N LEU A 6 -14.01 7.79 0.30
CA LEU A 6 -14.47 6.78 1.24
C LEU A 6 -15.90 7.07 1.72
N TYR A 7 -16.19 8.30 2.14
CA TYR A 7 -17.53 8.72 2.54
C TYR A 7 -18.57 8.51 1.42
N GLN A 8 -18.24 8.89 0.18
CA GLN A 8 -19.13 8.67 -0.96
C GLN A 8 -19.36 7.18 -1.23
N SER A 9 -18.32 6.35 -1.13
CA SER A 9 -18.45 4.90 -1.31
C SER A 9 -19.35 4.28 -0.26
N LEU A 10 -19.21 4.66 1.00
CA LEU A 10 -20.06 4.20 2.10
C LEU A 10 -21.53 4.61 1.89
N ASN A 11 -21.79 5.85 1.46
CA ASN A 11 -23.14 6.32 1.16
C ASN A 11 -23.76 5.58 -0.03
N ASN A 12 -22.96 5.06 -0.95
CA ASN A 12 -23.40 4.23 -2.07
C ASN A 12 -23.54 2.73 -1.69
N GLY A 13 -23.46 2.39 -0.40
CA GLY A 13 -23.69 1.04 0.11
C GLY A 13 -22.50 0.10 0.00
N ILE A 14 -21.30 0.60 -0.40
CA ILE A 14 -20.10 -0.23 -0.42
C ILE A 14 -19.73 -0.62 1.02
N ASN A 15 -19.49 -1.90 1.20
CA ASN A 15 -19.10 -2.52 2.46
C ASN A 15 -18.01 -3.57 2.21
N PRO A 16 -17.37 -4.13 3.25
CA PRO A 16 -16.30 -5.10 3.07
C PRO A 16 -16.69 -6.34 2.25
N ASP A 17 -17.92 -6.84 2.38
CA ASP A 17 -18.36 -8.02 1.61
C ASP A 17 -18.48 -7.69 0.12
N GLU A 18 -18.96 -6.49 -0.21
CA GLU A 18 -18.99 -6.02 -1.59
C GLU A 18 -17.57 -5.84 -2.16
N CYS A 19 -16.61 -5.35 -1.35
CA CYS A 19 -15.21 -5.27 -1.75
C CYS A 19 -14.65 -6.67 -2.06
N LEU A 20 -14.90 -7.67 -1.22
CA LEU A 20 -14.47 -9.05 -1.46
C LEU A 20 -15.10 -9.62 -2.74
N ARG A 21 -16.38 -9.32 -3.00
CA ARG A 21 -17.05 -9.72 -4.24
C ARG A 21 -16.40 -9.10 -5.49
N ILE A 22 -15.98 -7.84 -5.41
CA ILE A 22 -15.24 -7.17 -6.49
C ILE A 22 -13.88 -7.83 -6.69
N VAL A 23 -13.14 -8.11 -5.61
CA VAL A 23 -11.84 -8.80 -5.67
C VAL A 23 -11.98 -10.16 -6.34
N SER A 24 -12.99 -10.97 -5.97
CA SER A 24 -13.25 -12.26 -6.61
C SER A 24 -13.44 -12.16 -8.13
N LYS A 25 -14.14 -11.12 -8.60
CA LYS A 25 -14.30 -10.88 -10.05
C LYS A 25 -12.98 -10.53 -10.72
N ILE A 26 -12.14 -9.72 -10.06
CA ILE A 26 -10.81 -9.34 -10.55
C ILE A 26 -9.92 -10.58 -10.60
N ARG A 27 -9.88 -11.39 -9.55
CA ARG A 27 -9.07 -12.61 -9.44
C ARG A 27 -9.40 -13.63 -10.54
N LYS A 28 -10.69 -13.82 -10.84
CA LYS A 28 -11.12 -14.69 -11.95
C LYS A 28 -10.58 -14.24 -13.31
N LYS A 29 -10.39 -12.95 -13.51
CA LYS A 29 -9.88 -12.37 -14.77
C LYS A 29 -8.35 -12.28 -14.78
N PHE A 30 -7.72 -12.11 -13.64
CA PHE A 30 -6.29 -11.88 -13.48
C PHE A 30 -5.75 -12.75 -12.33
N SER A 31 -5.53 -14.03 -12.62
CA SER A 31 -5.14 -15.04 -11.63
C SER A 31 -3.85 -14.69 -10.88
N GLU A 32 -2.87 -14.13 -11.59
CA GLU A 32 -1.52 -13.89 -11.09
C GLU A 32 -1.31 -12.43 -10.58
N LEU A 33 -2.34 -11.57 -10.63
CA LEU A 33 -2.20 -10.20 -10.17
C LEU A 33 -2.14 -10.15 -8.63
N PRO A 34 -1.06 -9.68 -8.00
CA PRO A 34 -1.05 -9.51 -6.55
C PRO A 34 -2.09 -8.46 -6.10
N ILE A 35 -2.90 -8.81 -5.11
CA ILE A 35 -3.96 -7.95 -4.57
C ILE A 35 -3.76 -7.82 -3.06
N VAL A 36 -3.28 -6.65 -2.62
CA VAL A 36 -3.16 -6.30 -1.21
C VAL A 36 -4.17 -5.21 -0.88
N ALA A 37 -5.03 -5.47 0.09
CA ALA A 37 -6.05 -4.52 0.51
C ALA A 37 -5.55 -3.62 1.65
N ILE A 38 -6.02 -2.37 1.68
CA ILE A 38 -5.82 -1.48 2.84
C ILE A 38 -7.15 -1.40 3.59
N THR A 39 -7.11 -1.67 4.88
CA THR A 39 -8.30 -1.62 5.74
C THR A 39 -7.92 -1.20 7.16
N TYR A 40 -8.89 -0.81 7.96
CA TYR A 40 -8.70 -0.52 9.38
C TYR A 40 -8.91 -1.77 10.24
N TYR A 41 -8.18 -1.88 11.35
CA TYR A 41 -8.22 -3.05 12.22
C TYR A 41 -9.61 -3.34 12.78
N ASN A 42 -10.41 -2.30 13.07
CA ASN A 42 -11.78 -2.46 13.54
C ASN A 42 -12.68 -3.25 12.57
N ILE A 43 -12.39 -3.23 11.26
CA ILE A 43 -13.14 -4.01 10.26
C ILE A 43 -12.86 -5.50 10.45
N LEU A 44 -11.58 -5.87 10.61
CA LEU A 44 -11.17 -7.25 10.85
C LEU A 44 -11.74 -7.75 12.19
N TYR A 45 -11.58 -6.95 13.24
CA TYR A 45 -12.00 -7.29 14.59
C TYR A 45 -13.51 -7.52 14.71
N LYS A 46 -14.33 -6.59 14.20
CA LYS A 46 -15.80 -6.69 14.29
C LYS A 46 -16.38 -7.85 13.49
N ARG A 47 -15.68 -8.33 12.46
CA ARG A 47 -16.12 -9.44 11.61
C ARG A 47 -15.57 -10.80 12.07
N GLY A 48 -14.78 -10.81 13.15
CA GLY A 48 -14.00 -11.95 13.59
C GLY A 48 -12.76 -12.12 12.71
N LEU A 49 -11.58 -11.88 13.31
CA LEU A 49 -10.30 -11.81 12.61
C LEU A 49 -10.09 -13.02 11.68
N ASN A 50 -10.16 -14.24 12.22
CA ASN A 50 -9.88 -15.45 11.46
C ASN A 50 -10.87 -15.65 10.31
N SER A 51 -12.16 -15.57 10.60
CA SER A 51 -13.21 -15.74 9.59
C SER A 51 -13.14 -14.69 8.48
N PHE A 52 -12.75 -13.45 8.80
CA PHE A 52 -12.61 -12.42 7.78
C PHE A 52 -11.36 -12.63 6.91
N LEU A 53 -10.24 -13.04 7.52
CA LEU A 53 -9.01 -13.35 6.78
C LEU A 53 -9.22 -14.56 5.85
N GLU A 54 -9.86 -15.64 6.31
CA GLU A 54 -10.21 -16.81 5.50
C GLU A 54 -11.05 -16.43 4.28
N ARG A 55 -12.17 -15.73 4.49
CA ARG A 55 -13.04 -15.25 3.39
C ARG A 55 -12.33 -14.32 2.44
N SER A 56 -11.39 -13.52 2.94
CA SER A 56 -10.58 -12.63 2.10
C SER A 56 -9.62 -13.41 1.22
N MET A 57 -8.93 -14.39 1.77
CA MET A 57 -8.05 -15.30 1.03
C MET A 57 -8.84 -16.07 -0.05
N GLU A 58 -9.99 -16.65 0.29
CA GLU A 58 -10.88 -17.31 -0.65
C GLU A 58 -11.37 -16.38 -1.77
N SER A 59 -11.54 -15.09 -1.49
CA SER A 59 -11.89 -14.07 -2.47
C SER A 59 -10.74 -13.70 -3.41
N GLY A 60 -9.50 -14.11 -3.07
CA GLY A 60 -8.30 -13.85 -3.86
C GLY A 60 -7.50 -12.63 -3.41
N ILE A 61 -7.65 -12.17 -2.16
CA ILE A 61 -6.72 -11.23 -1.53
C ILE A 61 -5.43 -11.98 -1.16
N ASP A 62 -4.28 -11.36 -1.40
CA ASP A 62 -2.97 -11.90 -1.06
C ASP A 62 -2.41 -11.29 0.25
N GLY A 63 -3.02 -10.24 0.79
CA GLY A 63 -2.61 -9.64 2.05
C GLY A 63 -3.31 -8.34 2.41
N PHE A 64 -2.98 -7.82 3.60
CA PHE A 64 -3.57 -6.59 4.10
C PHE A 64 -2.53 -5.62 4.67
N ILE A 65 -2.69 -4.34 4.34
CA ILE A 65 -2.09 -3.24 5.06
C ILE A 65 -3.12 -2.74 6.08
N VAL A 66 -2.77 -2.76 7.37
CA VAL A 66 -3.63 -2.30 8.47
C VAL A 66 -2.92 -1.15 9.19
N PRO A 67 -3.17 0.13 8.79
CA PRO A 67 -2.37 1.26 9.24
C PRO A 67 -2.52 1.61 10.71
N ASP A 68 -3.60 1.19 11.34
CA ASP A 68 -4.00 1.55 12.70
C ASP A 68 -3.75 0.45 13.74
N ILE A 69 -3.15 -0.69 13.36
CA ILE A 69 -2.72 -1.70 14.33
C ILE A 69 -1.33 -1.37 14.87
N PRO A 70 -1.18 -1.16 16.20
CA PRO A 70 0.14 -0.97 16.81
C PRO A 70 0.99 -2.26 16.69
N ILE A 71 2.28 -2.09 16.42
CA ILE A 71 3.21 -3.23 16.31
C ILE A 71 3.24 -4.10 17.56
N GLU A 72 2.97 -3.49 18.72
CA GLU A 72 2.94 -4.15 20.02
C GLU A 72 1.72 -5.08 20.19
N HIS A 73 0.69 -4.93 19.34
CA HIS A 73 -0.57 -5.68 19.41
C HIS A 73 -0.88 -6.45 18.13
N CYS A 74 0.08 -6.59 17.21
CA CYS A 74 -0.15 -7.20 15.90
C CYS A 74 0.05 -8.72 15.86
N ASN A 75 0.53 -9.36 16.93
CA ASN A 75 0.96 -10.77 16.93
C ASN A 75 -0.14 -11.73 16.47
N GLU A 76 -1.37 -11.58 16.98
CA GLU A 76 -2.49 -12.42 16.57
C GLU A 76 -2.80 -12.25 15.09
N TYR A 77 -2.92 -11.00 14.63
CA TYR A 77 -3.16 -10.67 13.23
C TYR A 77 -2.09 -11.26 12.30
N VAL A 78 -0.80 -11.07 12.62
CA VAL A 78 0.31 -11.58 11.82
C VAL A 78 0.32 -13.10 11.79
N SER A 79 0.09 -13.75 12.94
CA SER A 79 0.05 -15.20 13.05
C SER A 79 -1.09 -15.80 12.22
N GLU A 80 -2.30 -15.27 12.34
CA GLU A 80 -3.46 -15.79 11.60
C GLU A 80 -3.34 -15.53 10.09
N ALA A 81 -2.88 -14.34 9.68
CA ALA A 81 -2.59 -14.03 8.29
C ALA A 81 -1.54 -14.98 7.69
N SER A 82 -0.46 -15.23 8.43
CA SER A 82 0.63 -16.13 7.99
C SER A 82 0.16 -17.57 7.76
N LYS A 83 -0.72 -18.10 8.60
CA LYS A 83 -1.31 -19.46 8.42
C LYS A 83 -2.07 -19.60 7.10
N LEU A 84 -2.62 -18.50 6.60
CA LEU A 84 -3.38 -18.43 5.36
C LEU A 84 -2.51 -18.00 4.15
N GLY A 85 -1.21 -17.79 4.35
CA GLY A 85 -0.32 -17.30 3.29
C GLY A 85 -0.53 -15.83 2.91
N LEU A 86 -1.26 -15.06 3.73
CA LEU A 86 -1.51 -13.64 3.51
C LEU A 86 -0.32 -12.80 3.98
N VAL A 87 0.13 -11.87 3.14
CA VAL A 87 1.19 -10.92 3.52
C VAL A 87 0.64 -9.79 4.39
N THR A 88 1.48 -9.32 5.31
CA THR A 88 1.16 -8.26 6.28
C THR A 88 2.19 -7.13 6.20
N PRO A 89 2.13 -6.27 5.17
CA PRO A 89 3.02 -5.11 5.09
C PRO A 89 2.68 -4.10 6.18
N PHE A 90 3.69 -3.67 6.95
CA PHE A 90 3.55 -2.60 7.94
C PHE A 90 4.12 -1.29 7.43
N LEU A 91 3.72 -0.19 8.11
CA LEU A 91 4.10 1.17 7.73
C LEU A 91 5.28 1.67 8.59
N ALA A 92 6.26 2.28 7.92
CA ALA A 92 7.29 3.08 8.56
C ALA A 92 7.20 4.53 8.09
N SER A 93 7.32 5.47 9.03
CA SER A 93 7.27 6.91 8.77
C SER A 93 8.66 7.55 8.93
N PRO A 94 8.88 8.79 8.43
CA PRO A 94 10.19 9.44 8.52
C PRO A 94 10.72 9.66 9.94
N ASN A 95 9.85 9.69 10.93
CA ASN A 95 10.20 9.84 12.35
C ASN A 95 10.24 8.51 13.12
N THR A 96 10.14 7.38 12.44
CA THR A 96 10.26 6.07 13.08
C THR A 96 11.70 5.88 13.57
N SER A 97 11.88 5.63 14.89
CA SER A 97 13.20 5.34 15.46
C SER A 97 13.79 4.06 14.88
N GLU A 98 15.11 3.93 14.92
CA GLU A 98 15.80 2.74 14.37
C GLU A 98 15.33 1.44 15.06
N SER A 99 15.17 1.42 16.38
CA SER A 99 14.68 0.26 17.11
C SER A 99 13.27 -0.14 16.68
N ARG A 100 12.38 0.85 16.55
CA ARG A 100 11.00 0.63 16.08
C ARG A 100 10.95 0.17 14.63
N LEU A 101 11.81 0.73 13.77
CA LEU A 101 11.91 0.31 12.38
C LEU A 101 12.31 -1.15 12.25
N ARG A 102 13.27 -1.61 13.07
CA ARG A 102 13.66 -3.02 13.14
C ARG A 102 12.49 -3.92 13.55
N SER A 103 11.73 -3.53 14.58
CA SER A 103 10.54 -4.25 15.01
C SER A 103 9.46 -4.28 13.92
N ILE A 104 9.21 -3.17 13.24
CA ILE A 104 8.25 -3.09 12.14
C ILE A 104 8.69 -4.02 10.99
N ALA A 105 9.96 -3.99 10.61
CA ALA A 105 10.46 -4.81 9.53
C ALA A 105 10.41 -6.31 9.86
N SER A 106 10.72 -6.70 11.11
CA SER A 106 10.66 -8.11 11.51
C SER A 106 9.25 -8.70 11.52
N MET A 107 8.22 -7.85 11.68
CA MET A 107 6.80 -8.27 11.65
C MET A 107 6.18 -8.11 10.27
N SER A 108 6.85 -7.40 9.36
CA SER A 108 6.34 -7.21 7.99
C SER A 108 6.61 -8.43 7.12
N SER A 109 5.65 -8.74 6.26
CA SER A 109 5.83 -9.71 5.18
C SER A 109 5.35 -9.13 3.84
N GLY A 110 5.88 -9.66 2.73
CA GLY A 110 5.64 -9.14 1.39
C GLY A 110 6.47 -7.89 1.08
N PHE A 111 6.27 -6.79 1.80
CA PHE A 111 7.06 -5.57 1.65
C PHE A 111 6.95 -4.66 2.88
N LEU A 112 7.90 -3.74 3.03
CA LEU A 112 7.83 -2.64 4.01
C LEU A 112 7.26 -1.39 3.31
N TYR A 113 6.16 -0.84 3.84
CA TYR A 113 5.57 0.38 3.29
C TYR A 113 6.18 1.62 3.95
N VAL A 114 7.00 2.37 3.22
CA VAL A 114 7.62 3.59 3.73
C VAL A 114 6.86 4.83 3.27
N ILE A 115 6.44 5.65 4.22
CA ILE A 115 5.81 6.94 3.97
C ILE A 115 6.90 7.93 3.56
N SER A 116 6.81 8.51 2.35
CA SER A 116 7.86 9.35 1.78
C SER A 116 8.00 10.74 2.44
N ALA A 117 6.99 11.19 3.17
CA ALA A 117 6.96 12.57 3.70
C ALA A 117 6.04 12.75 4.91
N TYR A 118 6.32 13.79 5.71
CA TYR A 118 5.44 14.23 6.78
C TYR A 118 4.15 14.87 6.24
N GLY A 119 3.04 14.70 6.97
CA GLY A 119 1.75 15.34 6.70
C GLY A 119 0.72 14.41 6.04
N THR A 120 -0.42 14.98 5.72
CA THR A 120 -1.56 14.26 5.15
C THR A 120 -1.35 13.91 3.68
N THR A 121 -2.08 12.89 3.21
CA THR A 121 -2.15 12.49 1.80
C THR A 121 -2.51 13.67 0.90
N GLY A 122 -1.68 13.94 -0.11
CA GLY A 122 -1.93 14.99 -1.10
C GLY A 122 -0.89 14.98 -2.21
N MET A 123 -1.18 15.69 -3.32
CA MET A 123 -0.23 15.84 -4.41
C MET A 123 0.85 16.84 -4.03
N ARG A 124 2.12 16.48 -4.19
CA ARG A 124 3.29 17.36 -3.96
C ARG A 124 3.88 17.83 -5.28
N LYS A 125 4.48 19.03 -5.26
CA LYS A 125 5.22 19.57 -6.42
C LYS A 125 6.66 19.06 -6.44
N SER A 126 7.26 18.81 -5.26
CA SER A 126 8.64 18.31 -5.13
C SER A 126 8.79 17.51 -3.83
N PHE A 127 9.87 16.76 -3.72
CA PHE A 127 10.27 16.07 -2.48
C PHE A 127 11.44 16.82 -1.84
N GLU A 128 11.35 16.94 -0.52
CA GLU A 128 12.41 17.55 0.29
C GLU A 128 13.60 16.60 0.43
N LYS A 129 14.79 17.16 0.65
CA LYS A 129 16.02 16.38 0.83
C LYS A 129 15.88 15.31 1.91
N TYR A 130 15.19 15.61 3.03
CA TYR A 130 14.97 14.66 4.13
C TYR A 130 14.25 13.38 3.69
N THR A 131 13.41 13.43 2.66
CA THR A 131 12.73 12.25 2.11
C THR A 131 13.73 11.21 1.63
N PHE A 132 14.72 11.65 0.84
CA PHE A 132 15.76 10.76 0.31
C PHE A 132 16.72 10.30 1.41
N ASP A 133 17.04 11.17 2.36
CA ASP A 133 17.87 10.83 3.52
C ASP A 133 17.17 9.76 4.38
N ASN A 134 15.87 9.89 4.59
CA ASN A 134 15.08 8.89 5.30
C ASN A 134 15.06 7.54 4.57
N ILE A 135 14.79 7.53 3.26
CA ILE A 135 14.79 6.30 2.46
C ILE A 135 16.14 5.60 2.55
N ARG A 136 17.26 6.34 2.39
CA ARG A 136 18.61 5.78 2.54
C ARG A 136 18.85 5.21 3.93
N ASN A 137 18.38 5.90 4.97
CA ASN A 137 18.52 5.42 6.35
C ASN A 137 17.71 4.15 6.60
N VAL A 138 16.45 4.10 6.14
CA VAL A 138 15.60 2.89 6.22
C VAL A 138 16.31 1.73 5.54
N LYS A 139 16.79 1.91 4.31
CA LYS A 139 17.50 0.88 3.55
C LYS A 139 18.78 0.41 4.27
N ARG A 140 19.57 1.32 4.81
CA ARG A 140 20.77 1.01 5.60
C ARG A 140 20.41 0.15 6.81
N ILE A 141 19.38 0.51 7.57
CA ILE A 141 18.95 -0.19 8.77
C ILE A 141 18.43 -1.60 8.43
N ILE A 142 17.60 -1.72 7.41
CA ILE A 142 17.04 -3.02 6.99
C ILE A 142 18.15 -3.95 6.49
N ASN A 143 19.10 -3.44 5.71
CA ASN A 143 20.19 -4.25 5.15
C ASN A 143 21.34 -4.54 6.12
N SER A 144 21.49 -3.75 7.19
CA SER A 144 22.61 -3.87 8.13
C SER A 144 22.45 -4.98 9.17
N THR A 145 21.31 -5.63 9.23
CA THR A 145 20.99 -6.60 10.28
C THR A 145 20.21 -7.77 9.72
N ASN A 146 20.40 -8.93 10.34
CA ASN A 146 19.52 -10.10 10.17
C ASN A 146 18.11 -9.83 10.76
N VAL A 147 17.51 -8.68 10.45
CA VAL A 147 16.17 -8.28 10.95
C VAL A 147 15.09 -9.15 10.33
N THR A 148 15.31 -9.56 9.11
CA THR A 148 14.41 -10.45 8.37
C THR A 148 15.17 -11.66 7.87
N THR A 149 14.52 -12.81 7.80
CA THR A 149 15.10 -14.07 7.26
C THR A 149 15.38 -13.97 5.76
N SER A 150 14.78 -13.01 5.07
CA SER A 150 14.98 -12.69 3.66
C SER A 150 14.90 -11.17 3.46
N PRO A 151 15.59 -10.60 2.44
CA PRO A 151 15.45 -9.18 2.11
C PRO A 151 13.99 -8.83 1.89
N ILE A 152 13.49 -7.81 2.62
CA ILE A 152 12.12 -7.32 2.45
C ILE A 152 12.13 -6.13 1.48
N PRO A 153 11.33 -6.16 0.38
CA PRO A 153 11.22 -5.04 -0.54
C PRO A 153 10.71 -3.78 0.16
N ILE A 154 11.29 -2.63 -0.19
CA ILE A 154 10.88 -1.32 0.31
C ILE A 154 10.01 -0.63 -0.74
N ILE A 155 8.74 -0.43 -0.42
CA ILE A 155 7.78 0.25 -1.27
C ILE A 155 7.45 1.62 -0.68
N VAL A 156 7.57 2.68 -1.49
CA VAL A 156 7.33 4.05 -1.04
C VAL A 156 6.00 4.59 -1.55
N GLY A 157 5.25 5.22 -0.67
CA GLY A 157 4.00 5.90 -1.01
C GLY A 157 3.94 7.32 -0.46
N PHE A 158 2.81 8.01 -0.72
CA PHE A 158 2.52 9.40 -0.40
C PHE A 158 3.20 10.46 -1.30
N GLY A 159 2.37 11.25 -1.97
CA GLY A 159 2.79 12.41 -2.77
C GLY A 159 3.34 12.08 -4.16
N ILE A 160 3.43 10.80 -4.54
CA ILE A 160 3.89 10.40 -5.87
C ILE A 160 2.74 10.58 -6.86
N ASN A 161 2.89 11.51 -7.81
CA ASN A 161 1.83 11.90 -8.72
C ASN A 161 2.27 12.10 -10.18
N THR A 162 3.57 12.00 -10.46
CA THR A 162 4.16 12.10 -11.80
C THR A 162 5.16 10.98 -12.08
N PRO A 163 5.42 10.61 -13.35
CA PRO A 163 6.47 9.67 -13.71
C PRO A 163 7.86 10.11 -13.22
N GLN A 164 8.12 11.41 -13.18
CA GLN A 164 9.38 11.97 -12.65
C GLN A 164 9.51 11.69 -11.15
N HIS A 165 8.41 11.84 -10.37
CA HIS A 165 8.40 11.46 -8.96
C HIS A 165 8.65 9.96 -8.77
N ALA A 166 8.06 9.12 -9.61
CA ALA A 166 8.31 7.69 -9.60
C ALA A 166 9.79 7.38 -9.81
N LYS A 167 10.39 7.95 -10.87
CA LYS A 167 11.81 7.79 -11.17
C LYS A 167 12.70 8.24 -10.03
N LEU A 168 12.50 9.44 -9.47
CA LEU A 168 13.28 9.96 -8.34
C LEU A 168 13.25 9.04 -7.13
N MET A 169 12.10 8.43 -6.81
CA MET A 169 11.99 7.48 -5.71
C MET A 169 12.78 6.21 -6.01
N LEU A 170 12.63 5.64 -7.20
CA LEU A 170 13.36 4.44 -7.60
C LEU A 170 14.87 4.67 -7.66
N ASP A 171 15.32 5.83 -8.17
CA ASP A 171 16.75 6.23 -8.18
C ASP A 171 17.31 6.35 -6.74
N SER A 172 16.46 6.56 -5.72
CA SER A 172 16.87 6.51 -4.32
C SER A 172 17.08 5.09 -3.77
N GLY A 173 16.77 4.07 -4.59
CA GLY A 173 17.03 2.67 -4.33
C GLY A 173 15.87 1.91 -3.67
N VAL A 174 14.64 2.42 -3.73
CA VAL A 174 13.45 1.65 -3.30
C VAL A 174 13.05 0.65 -4.39
N ASP A 175 12.35 -0.41 -3.99
CA ASP A 175 11.99 -1.51 -4.88
C ASP A 175 10.66 -1.26 -5.61
N GLY A 176 9.88 -0.28 -5.15
CA GLY A 176 8.61 0.07 -5.78
C GLY A 176 7.95 1.31 -5.20
N ILE A 177 6.82 1.68 -5.82
CA ILE A 177 6.04 2.86 -5.44
C ILE A 177 4.55 2.55 -5.32
N ILE A 178 3.84 3.32 -4.47
CA ILE A 178 2.39 3.31 -4.36
C ILE A 178 1.83 4.65 -4.84
N VAL A 179 0.89 4.60 -5.78
CA VAL A 179 0.19 5.77 -6.33
C VAL A 179 -1.29 5.62 -6.08
N ALA A 180 -1.87 6.46 -5.24
CA ALA A 180 -3.29 6.41 -4.89
C ALA A 180 -4.01 7.73 -5.18
N SER A 181 -3.61 8.83 -4.54
CA SER A 181 -4.30 10.12 -4.59
C SER A 181 -4.54 10.61 -6.01
N LYS A 182 -3.57 10.44 -6.90
CA LYS A 182 -3.69 10.85 -8.31
C LYS A 182 -4.80 10.11 -9.05
N LEU A 183 -4.98 8.81 -8.76
CA LEU A 183 -6.05 8.00 -9.36
C LEU A 183 -7.41 8.41 -8.81
N VAL A 184 -7.52 8.59 -7.50
CA VAL A 184 -8.76 9.04 -6.83
C VAL A 184 -9.22 10.40 -7.36
N ASP A 185 -8.29 11.34 -7.59
CA ASP A 185 -8.61 12.63 -8.20
C ASP A 185 -9.21 12.48 -9.60
N LYS A 186 -8.61 11.62 -10.42
CA LYS A 186 -9.10 11.41 -11.78
C LYS A 186 -10.47 10.72 -11.80
N ILE A 187 -10.72 9.81 -10.90
CA ILE A 187 -12.05 9.21 -10.71
C ILE A 187 -13.07 10.31 -10.36
N LYS A 188 -12.72 11.20 -9.41
CA LYS A 188 -13.59 12.32 -9.01
C LYS A 188 -13.88 13.30 -10.15
N GLU A 189 -12.83 13.71 -10.88
CA GLU A 189 -12.95 14.67 -11.98
C GLU A 189 -13.80 14.13 -13.15
N SER A 190 -13.72 12.84 -13.42
CA SER A 190 -14.35 12.22 -14.61
C SER A 190 -15.53 11.31 -14.27
N ARG A 191 -16.09 11.40 -13.05
CA ARG A 191 -17.17 10.51 -12.57
C ARG A 191 -18.40 10.41 -13.49
N ASN A 192 -18.67 11.46 -14.25
CA ASN A 192 -19.83 11.53 -15.17
C ASN A 192 -19.51 10.99 -16.57
N ASN A 193 -18.27 10.56 -16.83
CA ASN A 193 -17.86 10.00 -18.12
C ASN A 193 -16.89 8.83 -17.88
N GLU A 194 -17.45 7.62 -17.78
CA GLU A 194 -16.71 6.39 -17.48
C GLU A 194 -15.62 6.10 -18.51
N ALA A 195 -15.90 6.26 -19.80
CA ALA A 195 -14.94 5.99 -20.86
C ALA A 195 -13.71 6.91 -20.75
N GLN A 196 -13.92 8.21 -20.51
CA GLN A 196 -12.85 9.17 -20.29
C GLN A 196 -12.08 8.87 -19.02
N MET A 197 -12.77 8.52 -17.92
CA MET A 197 -12.16 8.12 -16.65
C MET A 197 -11.22 6.94 -16.83
N LEU A 198 -11.68 5.86 -17.46
CA LEU A 198 -10.88 4.67 -17.71
C LEU A 198 -9.65 4.95 -18.59
N GLN A 199 -9.82 5.77 -19.64
CA GLN A 199 -8.71 6.20 -20.50
C GLN A 199 -7.65 6.96 -19.71
N GLN A 200 -8.04 7.91 -18.85
CA GLN A 200 -7.13 8.70 -18.04
C GLN A 200 -6.40 7.84 -17.00
N ILE A 201 -7.12 6.95 -16.31
CA ILE A 201 -6.51 6.00 -15.35
C ILE A 201 -5.49 5.12 -16.06
N LYS A 202 -5.85 4.55 -17.22
CA LYS A 202 -4.94 3.73 -18.02
C LYS A 202 -3.68 4.50 -18.42
N ALA A 203 -3.81 5.75 -18.86
CA ALA A 203 -2.68 6.60 -19.23
C ALA A 203 -1.75 6.85 -18.04
N ILE A 204 -2.31 7.20 -16.86
CA ILE A 204 -1.53 7.40 -15.63
C ILE A 204 -0.77 6.14 -15.23
N VAL A 205 -1.47 5.01 -15.12
CA VAL A 205 -0.85 3.73 -14.70
C VAL A 205 0.23 3.31 -15.69
N SER A 206 -0.02 3.43 -17.00
CA SER A 206 0.96 3.08 -18.03
C SER A 206 2.20 3.97 -17.97
N SER A 207 2.04 5.29 -17.78
CA SER A 207 3.18 6.21 -17.67
C SER A 207 4.01 5.97 -16.41
N MET A 208 3.37 5.68 -15.27
CA MET A 208 4.06 5.32 -14.03
C MET A 208 4.81 3.99 -14.18
N LYS A 209 4.16 2.97 -14.75
CA LYS A 209 4.80 1.67 -15.00
C LYS A 209 5.99 1.77 -15.95
N LYS A 210 5.91 2.62 -16.98
CA LYS A 210 7.04 2.89 -17.88
C LYS A 210 8.22 3.48 -17.12
N ALA A 211 7.98 4.52 -16.29
CA ALA A 211 9.02 5.12 -15.47
C ALA A 211 9.67 4.14 -14.48
N CYS A 212 8.91 3.14 -13.99
CA CYS A 212 9.45 2.08 -13.13
C CYS A 212 10.31 1.04 -13.87
N LYS A 213 10.14 0.88 -15.18
CA LYS A 213 10.89 -0.11 -16.00
C LYS A 213 12.16 0.45 -16.62
N GLU A 214 12.26 1.77 -16.76
CA GLU A 214 13.42 2.47 -17.35
C GLU A 214 14.54 2.69 -16.32
N GLN A 215 14.75 1.73 -15.43
CA GLN A 215 15.95 1.69 -14.58
C GLN A 215 17.08 1.02 -15.34
N PRO A 216 18.34 1.56 -15.22
CA PRO A 216 19.52 0.97 -15.83
C PRO A 216 19.83 -0.42 -15.24
#